data_81219d3cc7fb4b6c98f6e09d1b082ee1
#
_entry.id   81219d3cc7fb4b6c98f6e09d1b082ee1
#
_cell.length_a   1.000
_cell.length_b   1.000
_cell.length_c   1.000
_cell.angle_alpha   90.00
_cell.angle_beta   90.00
_cell.angle_gamma   90.00
#
_symmetry.space_group_name_H-M   'P 1'
#
loop_
_entity.id
_entity.type
_entity.pdbx_description
1 polymer ?
#
loop_
_entity_poly.entity_id
_entity_poly.type
_entity_poly.pdbx_seq_one_letter_code
_entity_poly.pdbx_strand_id
1 'polypeptide(L)'
;YGTERIYITNNPQNSRRDGSQRMLHALEPGTILPIHRHRNTSETMVMVRGKLIERFYDDDGNITDEFLMDPCGQYLMVQIEVGRWHSLEVLEEGTVIFEAKDGAYEPLKPEDIIQK
;
A
#
# COMPACT_ATOMS: atom_id res chain seq x y z
N TYR A 1 -9.53 4.25 -4.32
CA TYR A 1 -10.01 3.93 -3.00
C TYR A 1 -9.78 5.08 -2.06
N GLY A 2 -10.83 5.56 -1.46
CA GLY A 2 -10.75 6.62 -0.48
C GLY A 2 -10.16 7.90 -1.05
N THR A 3 -9.27 8.51 -0.30
CA THR A 3 -8.75 9.84 -0.58
C THR A 3 -7.29 9.86 -0.97
N GLU A 4 -6.80 8.76 -1.52
CA GLU A 4 -5.42 8.67 -1.99
C GLU A 4 -5.17 9.64 -3.13
N ARG A 5 -4.02 10.30 -3.09
CA ARG A 5 -3.54 11.16 -4.18
C ARG A 5 -2.18 10.68 -4.64
N ILE A 6 -2.01 10.61 -5.95
CA ILE A 6 -0.76 10.18 -6.56
C ILE A 6 -0.10 11.37 -7.23
N TYR A 7 1.16 11.64 -6.86
CA TYR A 7 1.94 12.69 -7.48
C TYR A 7 2.71 12.11 -8.66
N ILE A 8 2.16 12.32 -9.86
CA ILE A 8 2.66 11.74 -11.10
C ILE A 8 4.12 12.12 -11.37
N THR A 9 4.51 13.35 -11.01
CA THR A 9 5.88 13.82 -11.21
C THR A 9 6.91 12.99 -10.47
N ASN A 10 6.47 12.20 -9.50
CA ASN A 10 7.33 11.35 -8.70
C ASN A 10 7.22 9.87 -9.07
N ASN A 11 6.59 9.58 -10.19
CA ASN A 11 6.49 8.22 -10.70
C ASN A 11 7.56 8.03 -11.79
N PRO A 12 8.66 7.36 -11.49
CA PRO A 12 9.78 7.22 -12.42
C PRO A 12 9.60 6.17 -13.50
N GLN A 13 8.48 5.47 -13.54
CA GLN A 13 8.28 4.47 -14.58
C GLN A 13 7.95 5.11 -15.92
N ASN A 14 8.44 4.50 -17.00
CA ASN A 14 8.27 5.01 -18.35
C ASN A 14 6.91 4.69 -18.93
N SER A 15 6.28 3.61 -18.52
CA SER A 15 4.96 3.20 -18.97
C SER A 15 4.35 2.18 -18.03
N ARG A 16 3.05 1.88 -18.22
CA ARG A 16 2.35 0.84 -17.46
C ARG A 16 2.85 -0.57 -17.77
N ARG A 17 3.63 -0.73 -18.83
CA ARG A 17 4.19 -2.03 -19.22
C ARG A 17 5.54 -2.31 -18.57
N ASP A 18 6.10 -1.33 -17.88
CA ASP A 18 7.37 -1.54 -17.19
C ASP A 18 7.20 -2.66 -16.16
N GLY A 19 8.23 -3.49 -16.03
CA GLY A 19 8.25 -4.58 -15.07
C GLY A 19 8.40 -4.16 -13.63
N SER A 20 8.44 -2.86 -13.35
CA SER A 20 8.50 -2.33 -12.00
C SER A 20 7.70 -1.03 -11.92
N GLN A 21 7.23 -0.72 -10.72
CA GLN A 21 6.48 0.49 -10.44
C GLN A 21 7.06 1.18 -9.21
N ARG A 22 7.18 2.50 -9.25
CA ARG A 22 7.67 3.30 -8.12
C ARG A 22 6.83 4.57 -8.04
N MET A 23 6.23 4.81 -6.89
CA MET A 23 5.26 5.89 -6.73
C MET A 23 5.34 6.53 -5.37
N LEU A 24 5.08 7.85 -5.31
CA LEU A 24 4.80 8.55 -4.08
C LEU A 24 3.29 8.78 -3.98
N HIS A 25 2.73 8.48 -2.81
CA HIS A 25 1.32 8.70 -2.52
C HIS A 25 1.21 9.65 -1.34
N ALA A 26 0.39 10.70 -1.50
CA ALA A 26 -0.04 11.53 -0.39
C ALA A 26 -1.42 11.05 0.03
N LEU A 27 -1.57 10.71 1.30
CA LEU A 27 -2.76 10.06 1.82
C LEU A 27 -3.45 10.96 2.83
N GLU A 28 -4.77 11.10 2.70
CA GLU A 28 -5.56 11.91 3.62
C GLU A 28 -5.85 11.13 4.91
N PRO A 29 -5.99 11.82 6.07
CA PRO A 29 -6.37 11.16 7.32
C PRO A 29 -7.71 10.46 7.18
N GLY A 30 -7.85 9.32 7.83
CA GLY A 30 -9.07 8.53 7.77
C GLY A 30 -9.21 7.69 6.52
N THR A 31 -8.27 7.76 5.58
CA THR A 31 -8.25 6.85 4.43
C THR A 31 -8.05 5.42 4.92
N ILE A 32 -8.95 4.54 4.52
CA ILE A 32 -8.88 3.11 4.80
C ILE A 32 -9.03 2.39 3.48
N LEU A 33 -7.99 1.66 3.09
CA LEU A 33 -8.07 0.84 1.89
C LEU A 33 -8.82 -0.45 2.17
N PRO A 34 -9.53 -1.01 1.18
CA PRO A 34 -10.13 -2.32 1.35
C PRO A 34 -9.06 -3.39 1.53
N ILE A 35 -9.46 -4.53 2.09
CA ILE A 35 -8.58 -5.69 2.18
C ILE A 35 -8.39 -6.22 0.76
N HIS A 36 -7.17 -6.23 0.29
CA HIS A 36 -6.87 -6.62 -1.09
C HIS A 36 -5.53 -7.34 -1.18
N ARG A 37 -5.28 -7.91 -2.34
CA ARG A 37 -3.99 -8.54 -2.64
C ARG A 37 -3.63 -8.28 -4.09
N HIS A 38 -2.33 -8.34 -4.38
CA HIS A 38 -1.82 -8.31 -5.76
C HIS A 38 -1.26 -9.68 -6.09
N ARG A 39 -1.72 -10.27 -7.19
CA ARG A 39 -1.32 -11.62 -7.56
C ARG A 39 -0.02 -11.69 -8.33
N ASN A 40 0.40 -10.57 -8.90
CA ASN A 40 1.56 -10.51 -9.78
C ASN A 40 2.68 -9.61 -9.28
N THR A 41 2.46 -8.88 -8.20
CA THR A 41 3.44 -7.93 -7.70
C THR A 41 3.70 -8.13 -6.22
N SER A 42 4.97 -8.00 -5.82
CA SER A 42 5.33 -7.72 -4.45
C SER A 42 5.51 -6.23 -4.28
N GLU A 43 5.36 -5.73 -3.06
CA GLU A 43 5.49 -4.31 -2.77
C GLU A 43 6.45 -4.08 -1.63
N THR A 44 7.22 -3.00 -1.75
CA THR A 44 7.93 -2.41 -0.62
C THR A 44 7.32 -1.05 -0.36
N MET A 45 6.83 -0.82 0.85
CA MET A 45 6.28 0.47 1.25
C MET A 45 7.18 1.10 2.29
N VAL A 46 7.55 2.36 2.06
CA VAL A 46 8.41 3.12 2.97
C VAL A 46 7.67 4.37 3.41
N MET A 47 7.66 4.62 4.73
CA MET A 47 7.10 5.86 5.27
C MET A 47 8.03 7.02 4.99
N VAL A 48 7.51 8.06 4.35
CA VAL A 48 8.23 9.31 4.13
C VAL A 48 7.89 10.30 5.26
N ARG A 49 6.60 10.40 5.59
CA ARG A 49 6.13 11.24 6.72
C ARG A 49 4.74 10.78 7.15
N GLY A 50 4.36 11.16 8.36
CA GLY A 50 3.06 10.83 8.90
C GLY A 50 3.02 9.46 9.57
N LYS A 51 1.80 8.96 9.76
CA LYS A 51 1.56 7.68 10.46
C LYS A 51 0.41 6.95 9.83
N LEU A 52 0.55 5.63 9.72
CA LEU A 52 -0.54 4.75 9.31
C LEU A 52 -0.38 3.38 9.98
N ILE A 53 -1.45 2.60 9.94
CA ILE A 53 -1.42 1.21 10.34
C ILE A 53 -1.49 0.36 9.09
N GLU A 54 -0.51 -0.52 8.90
CA GLU A 54 -0.54 -1.55 7.87
C GLU A 54 -1.03 -2.84 8.52
N ARG A 55 -2.05 -3.48 7.90
CA ARG A 55 -2.64 -4.72 8.41
C ARG A 55 -2.52 -5.83 7.40
N PHE A 56 -2.18 -7.00 7.89
CA PHE A 56 -2.18 -8.23 7.10
C PHE A 56 -3.31 -9.14 7.58
N TYR A 57 -3.82 -9.94 6.65
CA TYR A 57 -5.01 -10.76 6.89
C TYR A 57 -4.80 -12.18 6.36
N ASP A 58 -5.57 -13.12 6.91
CA ASP A 58 -5.68 -14.46 6.35
C ASP A 58 -6.74 -14.49 5.23
N ASP A 59 -6.97 -15.67 4.64
CA ASP A 59 -7.93 -15.83 3.55
C ASP A 59 -9.38 -15.56 3.96
N ASP A 60 -9.68 -15.60 5.24
CA ASP A 60 -11.01 -15.32 5.76
C ASP A 60 -11.21 -13.85 6.13
N GLY A 61 -10.18 -13.04 5.95
CA GLY A 61 -10.23 -11.62 6.28
C GLY A 61 -10.00 -11.32 7.75
N ASN A 62 -9.41 -12.24 8.50
CA ASN A 62 -9.03 -12.02 9.89
C ASN A 62 -7.63 -11.42 9.96
N ILE A 63 -7.46 -10.43 10.84
CA ILE A 63 -6.17 -9.77 11.02
C ILE A 63 -5.16 -10.76 11.59
N THR A 64 -4.02 -10.89 10.93
CA THR A 64 -2.89 -11.68 11.42
C THR A 64 -1.78 -10.82 12.00
N ASP A 65 -1.60 -9.61 11.48
CA ASP A 65 -0.55 -8.70 11.90
C ASP A 65 -0.99 -7.26 11.74
N GLU A 66 -0.51 -6.39 12.64
CA GLU A 66 -0.71 -4.95 12.54
C GLU A 66 0.60 -4.24 12.86
N PHE A 67 0.96 -3.26 12.05
CA PHE A 67 2.17 -2.48 12.25
C PHE A 67 1.85 -0.99 12.20
N LEU A 68 2.20 -0.28 13.27
CA LEU A 68 2.16 1.17 13.27
C LEU A 68 3.38 1.68 12.51
N MET A 69 3.16 2.23 11.33
CA MET A 69 4.21 2.73 10.45
C MET A 69 4.46 4.20 10.73
N ASP A 70 5.70 4.52 11.05
CA ASP A 70 6.10 5.86 11.46
C ASP A 70 7.57 6.06 11.08
N PRO A 71 7.95 7.15 10.37
CA PRO A 71 9.35 7.36 9.98
C PRO A 71 10.31 7.49 11.16
N CYS A 72 9.79 7.91 12.32
CA CYS A 72 10.59 8.05 13.55
C CYS A 72 10.34 6.92 14.54
N GLY A 73 9.52 5.95 14.19
CA GLY A 73 9.13 4.85 15.06
C GLY A 73 9.85 3.56 14.77
N GLN A 74 9.26 2.46 15.25
CA GLN A 74 9.83 1.13 15.12
C GLN A 74 9.75 0.58 13.70
N TYR A 75 8.64 0.87 12.99
CA TYR A 75 8.40 0.34 11.65
C TYR A 75 8.40 1.46 10.63
N LEU A 76 9.46 1.55 9.86
CA LEU A 76 9.65 2.53 8.80
C LEU A 76 9.24 1.96 7.44
N MET A 77 9.40 0.67 7.25
CA MET A 77 9.27 0.01 5.96
C MET A 77 8.63 -1.35 6.13
N VAL A 78 7.85 -1.77 5.15
CA VAL A 78 7.25 -3.10 5.14
C VAL A 78 7.31 -3.69 3.74
N GLN A 79 7.56 -5.00 3.70
CA GLN A 79 7.54 -5.78 2.46
C GLN A 79 6.22 -6.55 2.41
N ILE A 80 5.50 -6.42 1.30
CA ILE A 80 4.23 -7.11 1.07
C ILE A 80 4.44 -8.11 -0.05
N GLU A 81 4.37 -9.39 0.27
CA GLU A 81 4.61 -10.46 -0.69
C GLU A 81 3.45 -10.58 -1.68
N VAL A 82 3.74 -11.18 -2.83
CA VAL A 82 2.73 -11.55 -3.83
C VAL A 82 1.63 -12.36 -3.15
N GLY A 83 0.39 -11.98 -3.39
CA GLY A 83 -0.78 -12.70 -2.88
C GLY A 83 -1.12 -12.43 -1.42
N ARG A 84 -0.39 -11.57 -0.74
CA ARG A 84 -0.65 -11.27 0.67
C ARG A 84 -1.82 -10.31 0.83
N TRP A 85 -2.85 -10.72 1.57
CA TRP A 85 -3.97 -9.86 1.92
C TRP A 85 -3.52 -8.75 2.85
N HIS A 86 -3.82 -7.51 2.50
CA HIS A 86 -3.41 -6.36 3.30
C HIS A 86 -4.34 -5.17 3.11
N SER A 87 -4.24 -4.24 4.05
CA SER A 87 -4.89 -2.93 3.97
C SER A 87 -4.08 -1.93 4.79
N LEU A 88 -4.44 -0.66 4.68
CA LEU A 88 -3.85 0.36 5.54
C LEU A 88 -4.93 1.34 5.99
N GLU A 89 -4.65 1.98 7.11
CA GLU A 89 -5.49 3.04 7.66
C GLU A 89 -4.60 4.23 8.02
N VAL A 90 -4.88 5.38 7.44
CA VAL A 90 -4.09 6.60 7.64
C VAL A 90 -4.53 7.30 8.92
N LEU A 91 -3.58 7.59 9.79
CA LEU A 91 -3.85 8.18 11.10
C LEU A 91 -3.56 9.68 11.18
N GLU A 92 -2.69 10.19 10.34
CA GLU A 92 -2.15 11.53 10.50
C GLU A 92 -2.23 12.32 9.20
N GLU A 93 -2.54 13.61 9.31
CA GLU A 93 -2.53 14.51 8.16
C GLU A 93 -1.12 14.65 7.60
N GLY A 94 -1.02 14.77 6.28
CA GLY A 94 0.26 14.91 5.61
C GLY A 94 1.04 13.61 5.49
N THR A 95 0.38 12.46 5.63
CA THR A 95 1.04 11.17 5.47
C THR A 95 1.44 10.97 4.01
N VAL A 96 2.70 10.61 3.81
CA VAL A 96 3.27 10.34 2.48
C VAL A 96 4.04 9.02 2.55
N ILE A 97 3.78 8.15 1.59
CA ILE A 97 4.47 6.87 1.45
C ILE A 97 5.14 6.78 0.09
N PHE A 98 6.20 6.01 0.03
CA PHE A 98 6.83 5.58 -1.22
C PHE A 98 6.55 4.10 -1.40
N GLU A 99 6.07 3.71 -2.58
CA GLU A 99 5.87 2.31 -2.93
C GLU A 99 6.74 1.92 -4.10
N ALA A 100 7.41 0.78 -3.98
CA ALA A 100 8.09 0.11 -5.08
C ALA A 100 7.40 -1.23 -5.28
N LYS A 101 6.90 -1.47 -6.48
CA LYS A 101 6.22 -2.73 -6.85
C LYS A 101 7.04 -3.45 -7.90
N ASP A 102 7.23 -4.74 -7.69
CA ASP A 102 7.95 -5.60 -8.62
C ASP A 102 6.92 -6.34 -9.46
N GLY A 103 6.75 -5.88 -10.68
CA GLY A 103 5.76 -6.37 -11.63
C GLY A 103 5.02 -5.25 -12.33
N ALA A 104 4.45 -5.54 -13.49
CA ALA A 104 3.70 -4.56 -14.25
C ALA A 104 2.37 -4.22 -13.58
N TYR A 105 1.88 -3.02 -13.86
CA TYR A 105 0.57 -2.60 -13.35
C TYR A 105 -0.54 -3.52 -13.87
N GLU A 106 -1.39 -3.97 -12.95
CA GLU A 106 -2.64 -4.67 -13.26
C GLU A 106 -3.74 -4.15 -12.33
N PRO A 107 -4.93 -3.82 -12.85
CA PRO A 107 -6.05 -3.44 -12.00
C PRO A 107 -6.44 -4.60 -11.08
N LEU A 108 -6.93 -4.27 -9.88
CA LEU A 108 -7.49 -5.27 -8.97
C LEU A 108 -8.76 -5.88 -9.55
N LYS A 109 -8.90 -7.19 -9.37
CA LYS A 109 -10.11 -7.93 -9.74
C LYS A 109 -10.98 -8.14 -8.50
N PRO A 110 -12.29 -8.39 -8.68
CA PRO A 110 -13.17 -8.61 -7.52
C PRO A 110 -12.70 -9.72 -6.58
N GLU A 111 -12.12 -10.80 -7.12
CA GLU A 111 -11.60 -11.91 -6.32
C GLU A 111 -10.35 -11.55 -5.50
N ASP A 112 -9.77 -10.38 -5.74
CA ASP A 112 -8.60 -9.90 -5.03
C ASP A 112 -8.96 -8.82 -3.99
N ILE A 113 -10.23 -8.73 -3.65
CA ILE A 113 -10.76 -7.80 -2.64
C ILE A 113 -11.66 -8.58 -1.70
N ILE A 114 -11.47 -8.41 -0.40
CA ILE A 114 -12.37 -8.97 0.62
C ILE A 114 -13.28 -7.85 1.12
N GLN A 115 -14.58 -8.09 1.02
CA GLN A 115 -15.59 -7.17 1.54
C GLN A 115 -15.86 -7.49 3.01
N LYS A 116 -15.71 -6.50 3.87
CA LYS A 116 -16.02 -6.63 5.30
C LYS A 116 -16.80 -5.47 5.83
#